data_9ce319b8178e25c902e14cf910975e11
#
_entry.id   9ce319b8178e25c902e14cf910975e11
#
_cell.length_a   1.000
_cell.length_b   1.000
_cell.length_c   1.000
_cell.angle_alpha   90.00
_cell.angle_beta   90.00
_cell.angle_gamma   90.00
#
_symmetry.space_group_name_H-M   'P 1'
#
loop_
_entity.id
_entity.type
_entity.pdbx_description
1 polymer ?
#
loop_
_entity_poly.entity_id
_entity_poly.type
_entity_poly.pdbx_seq_one_letter_code
_entity_poly.pdbx_strand_id
1 'polypeptide(L)'
;MQHFFVSPEQVKEEKIYVEGSDVNHMKNVLRMKTGEELTVNDGEGSQYLCAVESYEADMAVLKILGKKQDESELASKIYLFQGLPKQDKMELIVQKSVELGAYQVIPVATKRAVVKLDAKKAKKKVERWQQIAVSAAKQAGRGIIPEVGEVCTYAQALKQAEELDVVLIPYELAKGMEETKQIIAGIRPGQSVGIFIGPEGGFEEEEVALAMKTGANPVTLGKRILRTETAGLTMLSVLMFHLEG
;
A
#
# COMPACT_ATOMS: atom_id res chain seq x y z
N MET A 1 -10.84 19.15 0.46
CA MET A 1 -11.82 18.66 -0.54
C MET A 1 -12.04 17.20 -0.26
N GLN A 2 -13.26 16.67 -0.42
CA GLN A 2 -13.56 15.26 -0.17
C GLN A 2 -13.06 14.39 -1.32
N HIS A 3 -12.51 13.20 -1.00
CA HIS A 3 -11.99 12.26 -1.98
C HIS A 3 -12.81 10.96 -1.99
N PHE A 4 -13.17 10.50 -3.19
CA PHE A 4 -13.89 9.26 -3.41
C PHE A 4 -13.20 8.43 -4.49
N PHE A 5 -13.43 7.11 -4.45
CA PHE A 5 -13.00 6.20 -5.49
C PHE A 5 -14.21 5.63 -6.22
N VAL A 6 -14.05 5.47 -7.51
CA VAL A 6 -15.02 4.78 -8.38
C VAL A 6 -14.28 3.79 -9.27
N SER A 7 -14.97 2.81 -9.82
CA SER A 7 -14.40 2.01 -10.88
C SER A 7 -14.44 2.78 -12.21
N PRO A 8 -13.53 2.48 -13.16
CA PRO A 8 -13.53 3.14 -14.47
C PRO A 8 -14.87 3.06 -15.21
N GLU A 9 -15.62 1.95 -14.99
CA GLU A 9 -16.93 1.76 -15.62
C GLU A 9 -18.00 2.75 -15.11
N GLN A 10 -17.80 3.33 -13.93
CA GLN A 10 -18.68 4.35 -13.34
C GLN A 10 -18.44 5.75 -13.94
N VAL A 11 -17.33 5.92 -14.69
CA VAL A 11 -16.99 7.16 -15.40
C VAL A 11 -17.58 7.07 -16.81
N LYS A 12 -18.56 7.90 -17.13
CA LYS A 12 -19.23 7.91 -18.45
C LYS A 12 -19.31 9.33 -18.99
N GLU A 13 -18.59 9.57 -20.10
CA GLU A 13 -18.59 10.87 -20.79
C GLU A 13 -18.27 12.03 -19.83
N GLU A 14 -19.27 12.84 -19.51
CA GLU A 14 -19.14 14.02 -18.63
C GLU A 14 -19.65 13.78 -17.20
N LYS A 15 -19.98 12.52 -16.84
CA LYS A 15 -20.58 12.18 -15.55
C LYS A 15 -19.90 11.01 -14.87
N ILE A 16 -19.96 11.00 -13.55
CA ILE A 16 -19.56 9.86 -12.71
C ILE A 16 -20.78 9.42 -11.90
N TYR A 17 -20.99 8.12 -11.87
CA TYR A 17 -22.09 7.48 -11.14
C TYR A 17 -21.57 6.78 -9.91
N VAL A 18 -21.73 7.39 -8.73
CA VAL A 18 -21.30 6.82 -7.45
C VAL A 18 -22.42 5.94 -6.92
N GLU A 19 -22.09 4.72 -6.50
CA GLU A 19 -23.03 3.73 -5.98
C GLU A 19 -22.60 3.18 -4.63
N GLY A 20 -23.48 2.44 -3.96
CA GLY A 20 -23.18 1.72 -2.73
C GLY A 20 -23.01 2.62 -1.50
N SER A 21 -22.07 2.23 -0.61
CA SER A 21 -21.88 2.89 0.68
C SER A 21 -21.45 4.36 0.57
N ASP A 22 -20.78 4.74 -0.52
CA ASP A 22 -20.27 6.08 -0.72
C ASP A 22 -21.42 7.09 -0.95
N VAL A 23 -22.54 6.67 -1.54
CA VAL A 23 -23.76 7.51 -1.66
C VAL A 23 -24.29 7.90 -0.27
N ASN A 24 -24.40 6.92 0.63
CA ASN A 24 -24.81 7.18 2.01
C ASN A 24 -23.80 8.09 2.75
N HIS A 25 -22.52 7.88 2.51
CA HIS A 25 -21.46 8.72 3.07
C HIS A 25 -21.58 10.17 2.60
N MET A 26 -21.74 10.39 1.29
CA MET A 26 -21.93 11.72 0.70
C MET A 26 -23.18 12.40 1.24
N LYS A 27 -24.32 11.72 1.17
CA LYS A 27 -25.64 12.30 1.46
C LYS A 27 -25.92 12.51 2.95
N ASN A 28 -25.60 11.50 3.78
CA ASN A 28 -26.04 11.45 5.18
C ASN A 28 -24.92 11.78 6.18
N VAL A 29 -23.67 11.41 5.89
CA VAL A 29 -22.52 11.66 6.77
C VAL A 29 -21.93 13.04 6.48
N LEU A 30 -21.52 13.29 5.24
CA LEU A 30 -20.94 14.56 4.80
C LEU A 30 -22.00 15.63 4.50
N ARG A 31 -23.24 15.20 4.25
CA ARG A 31 -24.38 16.07 3.91
C ARG A 31 -24.11 16.98 2.72
N MET A 32 -23.41 16.44 1.73
CA MET A 32 -23.07 17.19 0.51
C MET A 32 -24.32 17.57 -0.28
N LYS A 33 -24.34 18.80 -0.72
CA LYS A 33 -25.45 19.36 -1.49
C LYS A 33 -25.14 19.39 -2.98
N THR A 34 -26.18 19.48 -3.80
CA THR A 34 -26.04 19.76 -5.24
C THR A 34 -25.20 21.00 -5.45
N GLY A 35 -24.24 20.93 -6.36
CA GLY A 35 -23.28 21.98 -6.67
C GLY A 35 -22.01 21.96 -5.81
N GLU A 36 -21.94 21.17 -4.73
CA GLU A 36 -20.71 21.05 -3.96
C GLU A 36 -19.64 20.24 -4.71
N GLU A 37 -18.40 20.72 -4.66
CA GLU A 37 -17.27 20.13 -5.37
C GLU A 37 -16.58 19.04 -4.54
N LEU A 38 -16.09 18.02 -5.25
CA LEU A 38 -15.34 16.91 -4.69
C LEU A 38 -14.33 16.37 -5.71
N THR A 39 -13.40 15.59 -5.23
CA THR A 39 -12.44 14.88 -6.08
C THR A 39 -12.81 13.41 -6.15
N VAL A 40 -12.73 12.83 -7.35
CA VAL A 40 -12.97 11.41 -7.59
C VAL A 40 -11.77 10.82 -8.33
N ASN A 41 -11.26 9.69 -7.85
CA ASN A 41 -10.20 8.95 -8.50
C ASN A 41 -10.77 7.65 -9.08
N ASP A 42 -10.33 7.25 -10.29
CA ASP A 42 -10.79 6.01 -10.94
C ASP A 42 -9.97 4.79 -10.54
N GLY A 43 -8.98 4.96 -9.67
CA GLY A 43 -8.07 3.89 -9.25
C GLY A 43 -7.01 3.50 -10.30
N GLU A 44 -7.02 4.11 -11.47
CA GLU A 44 -6.10 3.86 -12.59
C GLU A 44 -5.22 5.08 -12.93
N GLY A 45 -5.17 6.07 -12.02
CA GLY A 45 -4.29 7.23 -12.13
C GLY A 45 -4.95 8.48 -12.74
N SER A 46 -6.28 8.48 -12.96
CA SER A 46 -6.99 9.71 -13.33
C SER A 46 -7.73 10.28 -12.12
N GLN A 47 -7.63 11.59 -11.99
CA GLN A 47 -8.36 12.35 -10.98
C GLN A 47 -9.33 13.31 -11.65
N TYR A 48 -10.56 13.31 -11.17
CA TYR A 48 -11.64 14.15 -11.67
C TYR A 48 -12.05 15.16 -10.61
N LEU A 49 -12.08 16.44 -10.96
CA LEU A 49 -12.81 17.44 -10.20
C LEU A 49 -14.29 17.35 -10.62
N CYS A 50 -15.17 17.14 -9.67
CA CYS A 50 -16.59 16.96 -9.92
C CYS A 50 -17.43 17.86 -9.04
N ALA A 51 -18.69 18.08 -9.44
CA ALA A 51 -19.72 18.65 -8.59
C ALA A 51 -20.91 17.70 -8.49
N VAL A 52 -21.54 17.64 -7.32
CA VAL A 52 -22.77 16.85 -7.13
C VAL A 52 -23.87 17.44 -8.02
N GLU A 53 -24.39 16.67 -8.98
CA GLU A 53 -25.47 17.06 -9.85
C GLU A 53 -26.84 16.70 -9.24
N SER A 54 -26.99 15.44 -8.82
CA SER A 54 -28.24 14.95 -8.21
C SER A 54 -27.98 13.71 -7.34
N TYR A 55 -28.96 13.41 -6.49
CA TYR A 55 -29.08 12.14 -5.77
C TYR A 55 -30.34 11.41 -6.24
N GLU A 56 -30.14 10.21 -6.76
CA GLU A 56 -31.22 9.26 -7.04
C GLU A 56 -31.35 8.28 -5.84
N ALA A 57 -32.22 7.24 -5.94
CA ALA A 57 -32.54 6.38 -4.80
C ALA A 57 -31.26 5.79 -4.14
N ASP A 58 -30.41 5.13 -4.95
CA ASP A 58 -29.20 4.44 -4.49
C ASP A 58 -27.93 4.92 -5.21
N MET A 59 -27.97 6.10 -5.83
CA MET A 59 -26.90 6.60 -6.67
C MET A 59 -26.73 8.11 -6.49
N ALA A 60 -25.48 8.59 -6.54
CA ALA A 60 -25.17 9.99 -6.70
C ALA A 60 -24.60 10.23 -8.10
N VAL A 61 -25.16 11.18 -8.82
CA VAL A 61 -24.69 11.62 -10.13
C VAL A 61 -23.80 12.83 -9.95
N LEU A 62 -22.57 12.72 -10.43
CA LEU A 62 -21.60 13.80 -10.39
C LEU A 62 -21.32 14.31 -11.80
N LYS A 63 -21.30 15.62 -11.97
CA LYS A 63 -20.86 16.27 -13.20
C LYS A 63 -19.34 16.45 -13.14
N ILE A 64 -18.62 16.03 -14.17
CA ILE A 64 -17.18 16.26 -14.31
C ILE A 64 -16.96 17.72 -14.70
N LEU A 65 -16.18 18.45 -13.89
CA LEU A 65 -15.76 19.83 -14.13
C LEU A 65 -14.37 19.88 -14.77
N GLY A 66 -13.54 18.88 -14.51
CA GLY A 66 -12.19 18.77 -15.06
C GLY A 66 -11.57 17.39 -14.79
N LYS A 67 -10.59 17.04 -15.59
CA LYS A 67 -9.79 15.81 -15.45
C LYS A 67 -8.32 16.18 -15.42
N LYS A 68 -7.55 15.56 -14.54
CA LYS A 68 -6.07 15.66 -14.49
C LYS A 68 -5.46 14.30 -14.23
N GLN A 69 -4.18 14.16 -14.56
CA GLN A 69 -3.37 13.04 -14.09
C GLN A 69 -3.23 13.14 -12.57
N ASP A 70 -3.35 12.03 -11.88
CA ASP A 70 -3.05 12.01 -10.45
C ASP A 70 -1.53 12.14 -10.24
N GLU A 71 -1.13 13.09 -9.40
CA GLU A 71 0.28 13.36 -9.07
C GLU A 71 0.62 12.90 -7.65
N SER A 72 -0.31 12.22 -6.97
CA SER A 72 -0.09 11.76 -5.58
C SER A 72 0.69 10.45 -5.49
N GLU A 73 0.87 9.76 -6.62
CA GLU A 73 1.54 8.48 -6.65
C GLU A 73 3.03 8.61 -6.96
N LEU A 74 3.83 7.82 -6.24
CA LEU A 74 5.25 7.67 -6.59
C LEU A 74 5.38 7.08 -8.00
N ALA A 75 6.36 7.55 -8.78
CA ALA A 75 6.69 6.93 -10.05
C ALA A 75 7.13 5.47 -9.90
N SER A 76 7.63 5.11 -8.72
CA SER A 76 8.11 3.77 -8.35
C SER A 76 7.03 2.96 -7.63
N LYS A 77 6.97 1.66 -7.91
CA LYS A 77 6.07 0.74 -7.22
C LYS A 77 6.79 0.07 -6.05
N ILE A 78 6.36 0.36 -4.82
CA ILE A 78 6.97 -0.21 -3.60
C ILE A 78 6.08 -1.32 -3.05
N TYR A 79 6.62 -2.54 -2.96
CA TYR A 79 5.98 -3.75 -2.47
C TYR A 79 6.49 -4.06 -1.06
N LEU A 80 5.60 -4.11 -0.07
CA LEU A 80 5.95 -4.51 1.29
C LEU A 80 5.60 -5.99 1.53
N PHE A 81 6.60 -6.86 1.57
CA PHE A 81 6.47 -8.25 2.00
C PHE A 81 6.60 -8.31 3.52
N GLN A 82 5.46 -8.34 4.20
CA GLN A 82 5.39 -8.25 5.66
C GLN A 82 5.19 -9.60 6.32
N GLY A 83 6.16 -10.08 7.08
CA GLY A 83 6.00 -11.24 7.95
C GLY A 83 4.84 -11.05 8.92
N LEU A 84 3.95 -12.06 9.01
CA LEU A 84 2.72 -11.99 9.82
C LEU A 84 3.05 -11.64 11.28
N PRO A 85 2.69 -10.43 11.76
CA PRO A 85 2.93 -10.01 13.12
C PRO A 85 1.85 -10.55 14.08
N LYS A 86 2.12 -10.50 15.37
CA LYS A 86 1.14 -10.82 16.42
C LYS A 86 0.06 -9.75 16.52
N GLN A 87 -1.10 -10.16 17.02
CA GLN A 87 -2.24 -9.27 17.32
C GLN A 87 -2.73 -8.50 16.08
N ASP A 88 -3.14 -7.25 16.27
CA ASP A 88 -3.71 -6.40 15.23
C ASP A 88 -2.68 -5.44 14.60
N LYS A 89 -1.37 -5.70 14.80
CA LYS A 89 -0.30 -4.85 14.26
C LYS A 89 -0.33 -4.77 12.73
N MET A 90 -0.81 -5.82 12.04
CA MET A 90 -0.95 -5.80 10.59
C MET A 90 -1.91 -4.70 10.12
N GLU A 91 -2.92 -4.37 10.92
CA GLU A 91 -3.87 -3.29 10.59
C GLU A 91 -3.16 -1.92 10.57
N LEU A 92 -2.31 -1.65 11.58
CA LEU A 92 -1.48 -0.45 11.64
C LEU A 92 -0.45 -0.42 10.48
N ILE A 93 0.19 -1.57 10.20
CA ILE A 93 1.17 -1.69 9.12
C ILE A 93 0.51 -1.36 7.79
N VAL A 94 -0.63 -1.97 7.46
CA VAL A 94 -1.36 -1.71 6.21
C VAL A 94 -1.76 -0.24 6.13
N GLN A 95 -2.40 0.30 7.17
CA GLN A 95 -2.81 1.70 7.19
C GLN A 95 -1.64 2.65 6.88
N LYS A 96 -0.54 2.51 7.62
CA LYS A 96 0.60 3.43 7.48
C LYS A 96 1.43 3.17 6.22
N SER A 97 1.47 1.94 5.72
CA SER A 97 2.12 1.65 4.44
C SER A 97 1.40 2.32 3.27
N VAL A 98 0.07 2.34 3.30
CA VAL A 98 -0.74 3.07 2.31
C VAL A 98 -0.46 4.56 2.38
N GLU A 99 -0.44 5.17 3.57
CA GLU A 99 -0.11 6.59 3.76
C GLU A 99 1.30 6.95 3.25
N LEU A 100 2.25 5.99 3.33
CA LEU A 100 3.65 6.16 2.92
C LEU A 100 3.93 5.74 1.47
N GLY A 101 2.90 5.57 0.64
CA GLY A 101 3.09 5.35 -0.79
C GLY A 101 3.32 3.89 -1.21
N ALA A 102 3.12 2.90 -0.33
CA ALA A 102 3.18 1.50 -0.76
C ALA A 102 2.20 1.23 -1.91
N TYR A 103 2.67 0.48 -2.93
CA TYR A 103 1.85 0.03 -4.05
C TYR A 103 1.05 -1.23 -3.67
N GLN A 104 1.68 -2.15 -2.94
CA GLN A 104 1.05 -3.38 -2.48
C GLN A 104 1.63 -3.81 -1.13
N VAL A 105 0.81 -4.43 -0.28
CA VAL A 105 1.23 -5.08 0.97
C VAL A 105 0.95 -6.57 0.87
N ILE A 106 1.99 -7.40 0.97
CA ILE A 106 1.91 -8.86 0.84
C ILE A 106 2.18 -9.50 2.21
N PRO A 107 1.17 -10.11 2.86
CA PRO A 107 1.36 -10.83 4.11
C PRO A 107 2.11 -12.14 3.90
N VAL A 108 3.21 -12.36 4.63
CA VAL A 108 4.10 -13.52 4.45
C VAL A 108 4.12 -14.41 5.69
N ALA A 109 3.86 -15.69 5.51
CA ALA A 109 4.05 -16.70 6.54
C ALA A 109 5.53 -17.12 6.59
N THR A 110 6.28 -16.61 7.57
CA THR A 110 7.70 -16.92 7.78
C THR A 110 7.88 -17.97 8.86
N LYS A 111 9.08 -18.56 8.99
CA LYS A 111 9.37 -19.59 9.98
C LYS A 111 9.13 -19.13 11.42
N ARG A 112 9.51 -17.88 11.75
CA ARG A 112 9.37 -17.29 13.09
C ARG A 112 8.03 -16.60 13.33
N ALA A 113 7.11 -16.61 12.36
CA ALA A 113 5.76 -16.11 12.58
C ALA A 113 5.00 -17.02 13.55
N VAL A 114 4.59 -16.46 14.69
CA VAL A 114 3.78 -17.18 15.69
C VAL A 114 2.34 -17.36 15.21
N VAL A 115 1.86 -16.42 14.40
CA VAL A 115 0.51 -16.44 13.83
C VAL A 115 0.46 -17.45 12.70
N LYS A 116 -0.41 -18.46 12.87
CA LYS A 116 -0.72 -19.45 11.83
C LYS A 116 -2.17 -19.28 11.42
N LEU A 117 -2.39 -19.00 10.16
CA LEU A 117 -3.73 -18.80 9.59
C LEU A 117 -4.08 -20.00 8.70
N ASP A 118 -5.23 -20.62 8.94
CA ASP A 118 -5.86 -21.48 7.96
C ASP A 118 -6.42 -20.62 6.80
N ALA A 119 -6.73 -21.25 5.66
CA ALA A 119 -7.17 -20.53 4.45
C ALA A 119 -8.41 -19.64 4.70
N LYS A 120 -9.36 -20.11 5.52
CA LYS A 120 -10.59 -19.35 5.83
C LYS A 120 -10.30 -18.11 6.69
N LYS A 121 -9.42 -18.25 7.69
CA LYS A 121 -9.00 -17.12 8.53
C LYS A 121 -8.13 -16.14 7.76
N ALA A 122 -7.22 -16.64 6.91
CA ALA A 122 -6.39 -15.81 6.04
C ALA A 122 -7.25 -14.93 5.14
N LYS A 123 -8.21 -15.51 4.43
CA LYS A 123 -9.14 -14.77 3.56
C LYS A 123 -9.88 -13.65 4.32
N LYS A 124 -10.47 -13.97 5.49
CA LYS A 124 -11.17 -12.95 6.30
C LYS A 124 -10.25 -11.83 6.79
N LYS A 125 -8.99 -12.16 7.13
CA LYS A 125 -8.01 -11.13 7.55
C LYS A 125 -7.61 -10.25 6.37
N VAL A 126 -7.35 -10.82 5.20
CA VAL A 126 -7.04 -10.07 3.97
C VAL A 126 -8.20 -9.14 3.59
N GLU A 127 -9.44 -9.61 3.61
CA GLU A 127 -10.62 -8.79 3.36
C GLU A 127 -10.69 -7.58 4.33
N ARG A 128 -10.42 -7.81 5.62
CA ARG A 128 -10.37 -6.73 6.62
C ARG A 128 -9.22 -5.75 6.36
N TRP A 129 -8.03 -6.25 6.06
CA TRP A 129 -6.87 -5.40 5.76
C TRP A 129 -7.07 -4.59 4.49
N GLN A 130 -7.74 -5.16 3.47
CA GLN A 130 -8.10 -4.42 2.26
C GLN A 130 -9.06 -3.25 2.56
N GLN A 131 -10.03 -3.42 3.46
CA GLN A 131 -10.90 -2.31 3.88
C GLN A 131 -10.13 -1.20 4.59
N ILE A 132 -9.11 -1.55 5.35
CA ILE A 132 -8.20 -0.58 5.97
C ILE A 132 -7.39 0.16 4.91
N ALA A 133 -6.88 -0.55 3.90
CA ALA A 133 -6.17 0.07 2.77
C ALA A 133 -7.06 1.06 2.01
N VAL A 134 -8.30 0.69 1.72
CA VAL A 134 -9.30 1.59 1.10
C VAL A 134 -9.51 2.86 1.93
N SER A 135 -9.71 2.70 3.24
CA SER A 135 -9.95 3.84 4.14
C SER A 135 -8.72 4.75 4.24
N ALA A 136 -7.53 4.16 4.30
CA ALA A 136 -6.26 4.89 4.36
C ALA A 136 -5.99 5.63 3.04
N ALA A 137 -6.24 5.00 1.89
CA ALA A 137 -6.08 5.63 0.57
C ALA A 137 -7.00 6.85 0.39
N LYS A 138 -8.27 6.73 0.80
CA LYS A 138 -9.22 7.86 0.80
C LYS A 138 -8.72 9.01 1.68
N GLN A 139 -8.26 8.71 2.89
CA GLN A 139 -7.79 9.72 3.84
C GLN A 139 -6.49 10.39 3.39
N ALA A 140 -5.55 9.61 2.83
CA ALA A 140 -4.26 10.10 2.34
C ALA A 140 -4.34 10.79 0.96
N GLY A 141 -5.51 10.76 0.31
CA GLY A 141 -5.70 11.35 -1.02
C GLY A 141 -4.92 10.62 -2.12
N ARG A 142 -4.71 9.29 -1.96
CA ARG A 142 -4.03 8.46 -2.96
C ARG A 142 -4.81 8.39 -4.27
N GLY A 143 -4.11 8.26 -5.38
CA GLY A 143 -4.70 8.04 -6.72
C GLY A 143 -5.13 6.59 -6.96
N ILE A 144 -4.51 5.66 -6.24
CA ILE A 144 -4.83 4.23 -6.28
C ILE A 144 -5.23 3.71 -4.90
N ILE A 145 -5.91 2.57 -4.88
CA ILE A 145 -6.11 1.79 -3.66
C ILE A 145 -5.09 0.67 -3.64
N PRO A 146 -4.05 0.70 -2.78
CA PRO A 146 -3.08 -0.36 -2.69
C PRO A 146 -3.73 -1.71 -2.37
N GLU A 147 -3.34 -2.73 -3.08
CA GLU A 147 -3.83 -4.08 -2.85
C GLU A 147 -3.17 -4.69 -1.61
N VAL A 148 -3.96 -5.39 -0.80
CA VAL A 148 -3.44 -6.32 0.20
C VAL A 148 -3.52 -7.72 -0.38
N GLY A 149 -2.36 -8.28 -0.74
CA GLY A 149 -2.24 -9.59 -1.35
C GLY A 149 -2.71 -10.73 -0.44
N GLU A 150 -2.92 -11.89 -1.02
CA GLU A 150 -3.19 -13.11 -0.24
C GLU A 150 -2.00 -13.47 0.65
N VAL A 151 -2.29 -14.15 1.77
CA VAL A 151 -1.23 -14.68 2.64
C VAL A 151 -0.45 -15.74 1.88
N CYS A 152 0.84 -15.51 1.67
CA CYS A 152 1.71 -16.42 0.95
C CYS A 152 2.83 -17.00 1.84
N THR A 153 3.45 -18.08 1.41
CA THR A 153 4.65 -18.62 2.04
C THR A 153 5.87 -17.76 1.71
N TYR A 154 6.94 -17.85 2.50
CA TYR A 154 8.18 -17.13 2.24
C TYR A 154 8.78 -17.45 0.85
N ALA A 155 8.73 -18.72 0.43
CA ALA A 155 9.18 -19.11 -0.90
C ALA A 155 8.36 -18.50 -2.05
N GLN A 156 7.04 -18.41 -1.88
CA GLN A 156 6.16 -17.73 -2.85
C GLN A 156 6.44 -16.22 -2.89
N ALA A 157 6.68 -15.59 -1.73
CA ALA A 157 7.06 -14.19 -1.66
C ALA A 157 8.38 -13.90 -2.38
N LEU A 158 9.40 -14.74 -2.19
CA LEU A 158 10.66 -14.60 -2.92
C LEU A 158 10.48 -14.74 -4.42
N LYS A 159 9.68 -15.72 -4.86
CA LYS A 159 9.38 -15.89 -6.28
C LYS A 159 8.69 -14.68 -6.90
N GLN A 160 7.76 -14.05 -6.18
CA GLN A 160 7.14 -12.79 -6.64
C GLN A 160 8.16 -11.65 -6.71
N ALA A 161 9.09 -11.61 -5.76
CA ALA A 161 10.11 -10.58 -5.69
C ALA A 161 11.19 -10.71 -6.78
N GLU A 162 11.36 -11.87 -7.41
CA GLU A 162 12.29 -12.08 -8.56
C GLU A 162 11.94 -11.19 -9.77
N GLU A 163 10.68 -10.74 -9.87
CA GLU A 163 10.21 -9.88 -10.97
C GLU A 163 10.46 -8.38 -10.68
N LEU A 164 10.95 -8.03 -9.50
CA LEU A 164 11.19 -6.64 -9.09
C LEU A 164 12.63 -6.21 -9.39
N ASP A 165 12.79 -4.92 -9.72
CA ASP A 165 14.10 -4.35 -10.06
C ASP A 165 15.07 -4.36 -8.86
N VAL A 166 14.56 -4.08 -7.66
CA VAL A 166 15.37 -4.02 -6.43
C VAL A 166 14.62 -4.71 -5.29
N VAL A 167 15.31 -5.56 -4.56
CA VAL A 167 14.78 -6.20 -3.35
C VAL A 167 15.65 -5.87 -2.16
N LEU A 168 15.04 -5.39 -1.07
CA LEU A 168 15.70 -4.98 0.16
C LEU A 168 15.23 -5.88 1.31
N ILE A 169 16.17 -6.36 2.11
CA ILE A 169 15.90 -7.11 3.33
C ILE A 169 16.62 -6.46 4.52
N PRO A 170 15.93 -5.67 5.36
CA PRO A 170 16.49 -5.17 6.61
C PRO A 170 16.90 -6.32 7.52
N TYR A 171 18.20 -6.37 7.83
CA TYR A 171 18.79 -7.42 8.62
C TYR A 171 19.82 -6.86 9.60
N GLU A 172 19.80 -7.31 10.86
CA GLU A 172 20.63 -6.77 11.93
C GLU A 172 22.13 -6.97 11.73
N LEU A 173 22.52 -8.03 11.02
CA LEU A 173 23.92 -8.35 10.68
C LEU A 173 24.35 -7.77 9.31
N ALA A 174 23.53 -6.95 8.66
CA ALA A 174 23.91 -6.28 7.42
C ALA A 174 25.12 -5.34 7.65
N LYS A 175 25.96 -5.25 6.64
CA LYS A 175 27.10 -4.33 6.65
C LYS A 175 26.62 -2.87 6.80
N GLY A 176 27.41 -2.04 7.40
CA GLY A 176 27.14 -0.70 7.89
C GLY A 176 26.19 0.23 7.11
N MET A 177 25.87 1.35 7.74
CA MET A 177 24.91 2.33 7.20
C MET A 177 25.34 2.92 5.85
N GLU A 178 26.63 3.00 5.58
CA GLU A 178 27.13 3.58 4.33
C GLU A 178 26.77 2.74 3.12
N GLU A 179 26.88 1.40 3.21
CA GLU A 179 26.47 0.47 2.15
C GLU A 179 24.96 0.58 1.91
N THR A 180 24.16 0.66 2.98
CA THR A 180 22.71 0.87 2.88
C THR A 180 22.38 2.16 2.13
N LYS A 181 23.07 3.27 2.43
CA LYS A 181 22.87 4.55 1.73
C LYS A 181 23.22 4.45 0.25
N GLN A 182 24.29 3.73 -0.10
CA GLN A 182 24.69 3.52 -1.49
C GLN A 182 23.65 2.70 -2.25
N ILE A 183 23.11 1.62 -1.65
CA ILE A 183 22.05 0.82 -2.24
C ILE A 183 20.82 1.70 -2.52
N ILE A 184 20.37 2.47 -1.51
CA ILE A 184 19.19 3.34 -1.65
C ILE A 184 19.44 4.43 -2.70
N ALA A 185 20.61 5.06 -2.69
CA ALA A 185 20.97 6.09 -3.68
C ALA A 185 21.04 5.55 -5.12
N GLY A 186 21.22 4.24 -5.29
CA GLY A 186 21.19 3.57 -6.59
C GLY A 186 19.80 3.31 -7.14
N ILE A 187 18.75 3.42 -6.32
CA ILE A 187 17.37 3.20 -6.74
C ILE A 187 16.87 4.44 -7.49
N ARG A 188 16.29 4.24 -8.66
CA ARG A 188 15.84 5.33 -9.54
C ARG A 188 14.31 5.40 -9.58
N PRO A 189 13.72 6.59 -9.77
CA PRO A 189 12.29 6.70 -10.05
C PRO A 189 11.86 5.79 -11.23
N GLY A 190 10.71 5.17 -11.09
CA GLY A 190 10.17 4.21 -12.06
C GLY A 190 10.54 2.74 -11.80
N GLN A 191 11.54 2.46 -10.96
CA GLN A 191 11.87 1.08 -10.58
C GLN A 191 10.86 0.51 -9.58
N SER A 192 10.65 -0.81 -9.66
CA SER A 192 9.90 -1.58 -8.68
C SER A 192 10.81 -2.02 -7.52
N VAL A 193 10.35 -1.80 -6.27
CA VAL A 193 11.15 -2.08 -5.07
C VAL A 193 10.38 -2.99 -4.13
N GLY A 194 10.95 -4.15 -3.79
CA GLY A 194 10.46 -5.05 -2.76
C GLY A 194 11.15 -4.83 -1.41
N ILE A 195 10.40 -4.80 -0.33
CA ILE A 195 10.92 -4.70 1.04
C ILE A 195 10.45 -5.92 1.83
N PHE A 196 11.37 -6.72 2.35
CA PHE A 196 11.06 -7.86 3.21
C PHE A 196 11.22 -7.49 4.67
N ILE A 197 10.13 -7.53 5.44
CA ILE A 197 10.14 -7.27 6.89
C ILE A 197 9.73 -8.55 7.62
N GLY A 198 10.56 -8.99 8.56
CA GLY A 198 10.27 -10.14 9.42
C GLY A 198 9.17 -9.85 10.46
N PRO A 199 8.57 -10.89 11.05
CA PRO A 199 7.72 -10.74 12.23
C PRO A 199 8.55 -10.31 13.44
N GLU A 200 7.98 -10.30 14.65
CA GLU A 200 8.70 -9.90 15.88
C GLU A 200 9.95 -10.72 16.17
N GLY A 201 10.01 -11.97 15.72
CA GLY A 201 11.18 -12.83 15.84
C GLY A 201 12.22 -12.64 14.72
N GLY A 202 12.00 -11.73 13.79
CA GLY A 202 12.84 -11.54 12.60
C GLY A 202 12.77 -12.72 11.63
N PHE A 203 13.76 -12.81 10.75
CA PHE A 203 13.97 -13.94 9.84
C PHE A 203 14.96 -14.96 10.44
N GLU A 204 14.82 -16.22 10.04
CA GLU A 204 15.89 -17.19 10.24
C GLU A 204 17.10 -16.88 9.33
N GLU A 205 18.30 -17.24 9.73
CA GLU A 205 19.50 -17.01 8.90
C GLU A 205 19.38 -17.69 7.54
N GLU A 206 18.73 -18.85 7.47
CA GLU A 206 18.47 -19.57 6.23
C GLU A 206 17.49 -18.81 5.32
N GLU A 207 16.48 -18.11 5.89
CA GLU A 207 15.55 -17.27 5.13
C GLU A 207 16.29 -16.08 4.51
N VAL A 208 17.16 -15.41 5.29
CA VAL A 208 18.00 -14.31 4.79
C VAL A 208 18.96 -14.79 3.71
N ALA A 209 19.65 -15.93 3.94
CA ALA A 209 20.56 -16.49 2.97
C ALA A 209 19.86 -16.87 1.64
N LEU A 210 18.62 -17.36 1.73
CA LEU A 210 17.81 -17.66 0.55
C LEU A 210 17.43 -16.39 -0.20
N ALA A 211 16.98 -15.34 0.50
CA ALA A 211 16.67 -14.04 -0.12
C ALA A 211 17.90 -13.43 -0.83
N MET A 212 19.06 -13.51 -0.20
CA MET A 212 20.31 -13.02 -0.82
C MET A 212 20.69 -13.80 -2.09
N LYS A 213 20.40 -15.10 -2.12
CA LYS A 213 20.63 -15.94 -3.32
C LYS A 213 19.70 -15.57 -4.48
N THR A 214 18.51 -15.05 -4.18
CA THR A 214 17.56 -14.54 -5.18
C THR A 214 17.76 -13.05 -5.52
N GLY A 215 18.86 -12.45 -5.06
CA GLY A 215 19.22 -11.07 -5.42
C GLY A 215 18.78 -10.00 -4.42
N ALA A 216 18.26 -10.37 -3.25
CA ALA A 216 17.91 -9.40 -2.22
C ALA A 216 19.16 -8.76 -1.61
N ASN A 217 19.13 -7.44 -1.43
CA ASN A 217 20.18 -6.66 -0.82
C ASN A 217 19.94 -6.55 0.69
N PRO A 218 20.85 -7.07 1.55
CA PRO A 218 20.75 -6.86 2.98
C PRO A 218 21.07 -5.40 3.32
N VAL A 219 20.18 -4.76 4.08
CA VAL A 219 20.33 -3.35 4.49
C VAL A 219 20.17 -3.22 6.00
N THR A 220 20.79 -2.20 6.60
CA THR A 220 20.61 -1.88 8.01
C THR A 220 19.74 -0.64 8.21
N LEU A 221 18.88 -0.67 9.22
CA LEU A 221 18.08 0.49 9.65
C LEU A 221 18.71 1.23 10.85
N GLY A 222 19.99 0.98 11.10
CA GLY A 222 20.76 1.64 12.15
C GLY A 222 21.04 0.73 13.33
N LYS A 223 21.64 1.32 14.40
CA LYS A 223 22.15 0.57 15.56
C LYS A 223 21.06 0.07 16.53
N ARG A 224 19.83 0.52 16.38
CA ARG A 224 18.70 0.15 17.26
C ARG A 224 17.88 -0.96 16.63
N ILE A 225 17.43 -1.90 17.46
CA ILE A 225 16.46 -2.90 17.03
C ILE A 225 15.10 -2.22 16.92
N LEU A 226 14.53 -2.23 15.73
CA LEU A 226 13.20 -1.69 15.46
C LEU A 226 12.16 -2.81 15.60
N ARG A 227 10.97 -2.45 16.06
CA ARG A 227 9.82 -3.38 16.01
C ARG A 227 9.42 -3.61 14.56
N THR A 228 8.77 -4.75 14.28
CA THR A 228 8.36 -5.14 12.92
C THR A 228 7.57 -4.04 12.20
N GLU A 229 6.60 -3.45 12.91
CA GLU A 229 5.83 -2.31 12.39
C GLU A 229 6.71 -1.09 12.10
N THR A 230 7.65 -0.78 12.99
CA THR A 230 8.55 0.37 12.83
C THR A 230 9.55 0.18 11.69
N ALA A 231 10.08 -1.03 11.53
CA ALA A 231 11.06 -1.33 10.48
C ALA A 231 10.48 -1.12 9.08
N GLY A 232 9.28 -1.65 8.82
CA GLY A 232 8.60 -1.47 7.54
C GLY A 232 8.30 0.00 7.23
N LEU A 233 7.75 0.73 8.21
CA LEU A 233 7.42 2.14 8.05
C LEU A 233 8.67 3.01 7.85
N THR A 234 9.77 2.71 8.57
CA THR A 234 11.03 3.41 8.38
C THR A 234 11.57 3.22 6.96
N MET A 235 11.55 1.98 6.44
CA MET A 235 12.04 1.70 5.10
C MET A 235 11.17 2.39 4.04
N LEU A 236 9.85 2.33 4.19
CA LEU A 236 8.91 3.03 3.30
C LEU A 236 9.14 4.54 3.32
N SER A 237 9.32 5.16 4.50
CA SER A 237 9.58 6.59 4.62
C SER A 237 10.87 7.01 3.93
N VAL A 238 11.92 6.21 4.06
CA VAL A 238 13.22 6.49 3.40
C VAL A 238 13.08 6.40 1.89
N LEU A 239 12.39 5.37 1.37
CA LEU A 239 12.17 5.20 -0.07
C LEU A 239 11.24 6.27 -0.63
N MET A 240 10.13 6.57 0.07
CA MET A 240 9.23 7.65 -0.30
C MET A 240 10.01 8.97 -0.45
N PHE A 241 10.75 9.38 0.58
CA PHE A 241 11.53 10.61 0.55
C PHE A 241 12.60 10.62 -0.55
N HIS A 242 13.21 9.46 -0.85
CA HIS A 242 14.24 9.34 -1.89
C HIS A 242 13.67 9.38 -3.31
N LEU A 243 12.45 8.85 -3.50
CA LEU A 243 11.83 8.67 -4.82
C LEU A 243 10.79 9.75 -5.16
N GLU A 244 10.42 10.57 -4.17
CA GLU A 244 9.58 11.75 -4.35
C GLU A 244 10.42 12.86 -4.98
N GLY A 245 10.15 13.24 -6.22
CA GLY A 245 10.94 14.25 -6.88
C GLY A 245 10.33 14.76 -8.17
#